data_52a86579e5a310ae18a74cdd8abad1b7
#
_entry.id   52a86579e5a310ae18a74cdd8abad1b7
#
_cell.length_a   1.000
_cell.length_b   1.000
_cell.length_c   1.000
_cell.angle_alpha   90.00
_cell.angle_beta   90.00
_cell.angle_gamma   90.00
#
_symmetry.space_group_name_H-M   'P 1'
#
loop_
_entity.id
_entity.type
_entity.pdbx_description
1 polymer ?
#
loop_
_entity_poly.entity_id
_entity_poly.type
_entity_poly.pdbx_seq_one_letter_code
_entity_poly.pdbx_strand_id
1 'polypeptide(L)'
;MQADPLFTDEIAIDLETNESRIVQKEIYLENVSEWTPENPVLYGIQPMDDLIERFGFREIKVSGKYILLNGRPIRIKGFNRHEDHPMFGCAMPLQAIEQDIQIAMDLGANAIRTSHYPNDELFLDLCDEQGILVWEESHARGLKEYHMQNPYFQKQSEDCIREMVMNHKNHPCIFVWGILNECASETLYGRDCYTKQYRQLEELDRTRPRTSASNKHKNDICLDIPEIVSFNLYPEWYSDQNETAVDCIQDMMQWIRNNPVTRNKPFIVSEIGAGALYGYHTRTKDKWSEEYQCIALEHQLRAVLESAECCGVFIWQLTDVRISRERFENRPRTMNNKGIVDEYRRPKMSYEIVKDIFTSYDDYFETNL
;
A
#
# COMPACT_ATOMS: atom_id res chain seq x y z
N MET A 1 4.19 -18.30 -27.65
CA MET A 1 4.53 -19.74 -27.57
C MET A 1 3.73 -20.31 -26.41
N GLN A 2 2.85 -21.27 -26.67
CA GLN A 2 2.20 -22.01 -25.58
C GLN A 2 3.29 -22.90 -24.96
N ALA A 3 3.59 -22.67 -23.69
CA ALA A 3 4.48 -23.57 -22.94
C ALA A 3 3.76 -24.90 -22.71
N ASP A 4 4.52 -26.00 -22.64
CA ASP A 4 3.93 -27.29 -22.26
C ASP A 4 3.33 -27.18 -20.85
N PRO A 5 2.12 -27.71 -20.61
CA PRO A 5 1.48 -27.65 -19.31
C PRO A 5 2.28 -28.44 -18.27
N LEU A 6 2.49 -27.84 -17.10
CA LEU A 6 3.13 -28.51 -15.97
C LEU A 6 2.24 -29.60 -15.36
N PHE A 7 0.94 -29.44 -15.49
CA PHE A 7 -0.06 -30.36 -14.98
C PHE A 7 -1.34 -30.26 -15.83
N THR A 8 -1.97 -31.39 -16.09
CA THR A 8 -3.28 -31.48 -16.75
C THR A 8 -4.15 -32.48 -16.00
N ASP A 9 -5.43 -32.19 -15.91
CA ASP A 9 -6.41 -33.08 -15.31
C ASP A 9 -7.80 -32.85 -15.88
N GLU A 10 -8.69 -33.81 -15.72
CA GLU A 10 -10.09 -33.74 -16.12
C GLU A 10 -10.97 -34.03 -14.92
N ILE A 11 -11.95 -33.18 -14.66
CA ILE A 11 -12.95 -33.37 -13.62
C ILE A 11 -14.33 -33.47 -14.27
N ALA A 12 -14.94 -34.64 -14.25
CA ALA A 12 -16.30 -34.80 -14.70
C ALA A 12 -17.28 -34.22 -13.69
N ILE A 13 -18.10 -33.28 -14.14
CA ILE A 13 -19.12 -32.62 -13.31
C ILE A 13 -20.50 -32.86 -13.96
N ASP A 14 -21.43 -33.42 -13.20
CA ASP A 14 -22.81 -33.54 -13.57
C ASP A 14 -23.65 -32.57 -12.75
N LEU A 15 -24.40 -31.69 -13.44
CA LEU A 15 -25.16 -30.60 -12.82
C LEU A 15 -26.62 -30.68 -13.25
N GLU A 16 -27.53 -30.60 -12.31
CA GLU A 16 -28.96 -30.44 -12.58
C GLU A 16 -29.27 -28.99 -13.05
N THR A 17 -30.46 -28.81 -13.63
CA THR A 17 -30.89 -27.48 -14.07
C THR A 17 -30.89 -26.48 -12.93
N ASN A 18 -30.20 -25.32 -13.10
CA ASN A 18 -30.00 -24.28 -12.10
C ASN A 18 -29.16 -24.72 -10.88
N GLU A 19 -28.45 -25.82 -10.94
CA GLU A 19 -27.48 -26.21 -9.92
C GLU A 19 -26.15 -25.44 -10.15
N SER A 20 -25.51 -25.02 -9.06
CA SER A 20 -24.13 -24.56 -9.04
C SER A 20 -23.33 -25.41 -8.04
N ARG A 21 -22.11 -25.78 -8.41
CA ARG A 21 -21.24 -26.61 -7.56
C ARG A 21 -19.84 -26.07 -7.50
N ILE A 22 -19.31 -25.95 -6.29
CA ILE A 22 -17.89 -25.61 -6.07
C ILE A 22 -17.11 -26.92 -6.08
N VAL A 23 -16.13 -27.03 -6.96
CA VAL A 23 -15.18 -28.14 -7.01
C VAL A 23 -13.83 -27.64 -6.54
N GLN A 24 -13.24 -28.32 -5.58
CA GLN A 24 -11.92 -28.01 -5.06
C GLN A 24 -10.96 -29.16 -5.33
N LYS A 25 -9.75 -28.83 -5.76
CA LYS A 25 -8.67 -29.78 -5.96
C LYS A 25 -7.36 -29.20 -5.49
N GLU A 26 -6.60 -29.97 -4.74
CA GLU A 26 -5.22 -29.65 -4.39
C GLU A 26 -4.29 -30.25 -5.43
N ILE A 27 -3.37 -29.43 -5.93
CA ILE A 27 -2.35 -29.83 -6.90
C ILE A 27 -1.00 -29.54 -6.30
N TYR A 28 -0.14 -30.54 -6.23
CA TYR A 28 1.24 -30.40 -5.79
C TYR A 28 2.14 -30.28 -7.01
N LEU A 29 2.92 -29.20 -7.08
CA LEU A 29 3.90 -28.96 -8.13
C LEU A 29 5.30 -28.92 -7.52
N GLU A 30 6.22 -29.66 -8.11
CA GLU A 30 7.64 -29.64 -7.75
C GLU A 30 8.41 -28.63 -8.59
N ASN A 31 9.46 -28.05 -8.01
CA ASN A 31 10.42 -27.17 -8.72
C ASN A 31 9.77 -25.93 -9.35
N VAL A 32 8.82 -25.30 -8.66
CA VAL A 32 8.25 -24.02 -9.09
C VAL A 32 9.25 -22.87 -8.85
N SER A 33 9.27 -21.90 -9.75
CA SER A 33 9.99 -20.65 -9.53
C SER A 33 9.14 -19.70 -8.67
N GLU A 34 9.76 -19.10 -7.67
CA GLU A 34 9.09 -18.12 -6.83
C GLU A 34 8.94 -16.78 -7.57
N TRP A 35 7.82 -16.11 -7.33
CA TRP A 35 7.62 -14.73 -7.72
C TRP A 35 8.37 -13.81 -6.76
N THR A 36 9.19 -12.91 -7.29
CA THR A 36 9.87 -11.84 -6.56
C THR A 36 9.84 -10.55 -7.38
N PRO A 37 10.07 -9.37 -6.76
CA PRO A 37 10.21 -8.12 -7.51
C PRO A 37 11.25 -8.20 -8.64
N GLU A 38 12.39 -8.86 -8.40
CA GLU A 38 13.48 -8.99 -9.40
C GLU A 38 13.21 -10.06 -10.45
N ASN A 39 12.33 -11.02 -10.16
CA ASN A 39 11.98 -12.12 -11.06
C ASN A 39 10.49 -12.47 -10.93
N PRO A 40 9.59 -11.67 -11.52
CA PRO A 40 8.15 -11.79 -11.36
C PRO A 40 7.56 -12.92 -12.20
N VAL A 41 7.88 -14.16 -11.85
CA VAL A 41 7.40 -15.36 -12.56
C VAL A 41 5.94 -15.60 -12.28
N LEU A 42 5.14 -15.67 -13.35
CA LEU A 42 3.72 -15.97 -13.30
C LEU A 42 3.43 -17.32 -13.96
N TYR A 43 2.47 -18.02 -13.39
CA TYR A 43 1.90 -19.27 -13.90
C TYR A 43 0.46 -19.02 -14.33
N GLY A 44 0.01 -19.74 -15.37
CA GLY A 44 -1.38 -19.70 -15.82
C GLY A 44 -2.14 -20.97 -15.42
N ILE A 45 -3.36 -20.79 -14.95
CA ILE A 45 -4.37 -21.84 -14.85
C ILE A 45 -5.38 -21.61 -15.99
N GLN A 46 -5.64 -22.63 -16.78
CA GLN A 46 -6.62 -22.61 -17.85
C GLN A 46 -7.72 -23.63 -17.56
N PRO A 47 -8.75 -23.24 -16.78
CA PRO A 47 -9.83 -24.16 -16.45
C PRO A 47 -10.75 -24.47 -17.65
N MET A 48 -10.80 -23.58 -18.64
CA MET A 48 -11.55 -23.72 -19.89
C MET A 48 -10.76 -23.06 -21.02
N ASP A 49 -11.10 -23.36 -22.27
CA ASP A 49 -10.34 -22.96 -23.46
C ASP A 49 -10.11 -21.45 -23.60
N ASP A 50 -11.01 -20.63 -23.09
CA ASP A 50 -11.01 -19.17 -23.21
C ASP A 50 -10.80 -18.41 -21.88
N LEU A 51 -10.58 -19.13 -20.77
CA LEU A 51 -10.34 -18.55 -19.45
C LEU A 51 -8.93 -18.91 -18.96
N ILE A 52 -8.11 -17.90 -18.77
CA ILE A 52 -6.76 -18.03 -18.20
C ILE A 52 -6.68 -17.14 -16.98
N GLU A 53 -6.45 -17.74 -15.81
CA GLU A 53 -6.12 -17.03 -14.57
C GLU A 53 -4.63 -17.10 -14.32
N ARG A 54 -4.04 -15.99 -13.90
CA ARG A 54 -2.60 -15.90 -13.60
C ARG A 54 -2.36 -15.84 -12.10
N PHE A 55 -1.28 -16.42 -11.65
CA PHE A 55 -0.86 -16.37 -10.25
C PHE A 55 0.66 -16.57 -10.14
N GLY A 56 1.22 -16.26 -8.97
CA GLY A 56 2.64 -16.50 -8.68
C GLY A 56 2.82 -17.20 -7.35
N PHE A 57 3.83 -18.04 -7.24
CA PHE A 57 4.20 -18.68 -5.98
C PHE A 57 5.10 -17.76 -5.16
N ARG A 58 4.67 -17.34 -4.01
CA ARG A 58 5.45 -16.58 -3.05
C ARG A 58 4.96 -16.78 -1.64
N GLU A 59 5.80 -16.51 -0.65
CA GLU A 59 5.45 -16.50 0.76
C GLU A 59 5.66 -15.13 1.36
N ILE A 60 4.65 -14.60 2.07
CA ILE A 60 4.77 -13.39 2.90
C ILE A 60 4.58 -13.79 4.36
N LYS A 61 5.56 -13.46 5.19
CA LYS A 61 5.51 -13.72 6.63
C LYS A 61 5.94 -12.50 7.45
N VAL A 62 5.39 -12.39 8.64
CA VAL A 62 5.91 -11.49 9.68
C VAL A 62 6.76 -12.30 10.64
N SER A 63 8.00 -11.88 10.86
CA SER A 63 8.93 -12.48 11.82
C SER A 63 9.55 -11.39 12.69
N GLY A 64 9.11 -11.34 13.95
CA GLY A 64 9.51 -10.27 14.85
C GLY A 64 9.20 -8.90 14.25
N LYS A 65 10.21 -8.07 14.08
CA LYS A 65 10.09 -6.72 13.54
C LYS A 65 10.24 -6.61 12.00
N TYR A 66 10.28 -7.74 11.30
CA TYR A 66 10.50 -7.79 9.85
C TYR A 66 9.32 -8.37 9.10
N ILE A 67 9.15 -7.91 7.87
CA ILE A 67 8.30 -8.51 6.85
C ILE A 67 9.22 -9.33 5.95
N LEU A 68 8.90 -10.61 5.77
CA LEU A 68 9.67 -11.52 4.94
C LEU A 68 8.94 -11.80 3.65
N LEU A 69 9.63 -11.65 2.53
CA LEU A 69 9.22 -12.15 1.22
C LEU A 69 10.12 -13.34 0.88
N ASN A 70 9.52 -14.52 0.71
CA ASN A 70 10.25 -15.78 0.44
C ASN A 70 11.42 -16.01 1.42
N GLY A 71 11.16 -15.75 2.71
CA GLY A 71 12.13 -15.89 3.78
C GLY A 71 13.16 -14.76 3.92
N ARG A 72 13.20 -13.76 3.03
CA ARG A 72 14.13 -12.63 3.06
C ARG A 72 13.45 -11.37 3.61
N PRO A 73 14.06 -10.65 4.58
CA PRO A 73 13.47 -9.43 5.13
C PRO A 73 13.52 -8.28 4.12
N ILE A 74 12.33 -7.81 3.70
CA ILE A 74 12.18 -6.79 2.67
C ILE A 74 12.08 -5.38 3.27
N ARG A 75 12.70 -4.41 2.58
CA ARG A 75 12.55 -2.96 2.83
C ARG A 75 11.60 -2.37 1.81
N ILE A 76 10.55 -1.73 2.29
CA ILE A 76 9.54 -1.09 1.44
C ILE A 76 9.95 0.33 1.11
N LYS A 77 9.99 0.64 -0.19
CA LYS A 77 10.20 1.97 -0.75
C LYS A 77 9.04 2.24 -1.71
N GLY A 78 8.03 2.98 -1.25
CA GLY A 78 6.78 3.02 -1.98
C GLY A 78 6.14 4.37 -2.10
N PHE A 79 5.06 4.40 -2.87
CA PHE A 79 4.17 5.54 -3.06
C PHE A 79 2.73 5.18 -2.74
N ASN A 80 2.00 6.14 -2.20
CA ASN A 80 0.55 6.11 -2.20
C ASN A 80 0.06 6.55 -3.58
N ARG A 81 -0.88 5.81 -4.17
CA ARG A 81 -1.46 6.08 -5.48
C ARG A 81 -2.97 6.20 -5.40
N HIS A 82 -3.50 7.30 -5.93
CA HIS A 82 -4.91 7.43 -6.27
C HIS A 82 -5.15 7.06 -7.74
N GLU A 83 -6.28 6.43 -8.03
CA GLU A 83 -6.79 6.35 -9.40
C GLU A 83 -7.45 7.68 -9.74
N ASP A 84 -6.64 8.62 -10.23
CA ASP A 84 -7.12 9.93 -10.66
C ASP A 84 -6.29 10.47 -11.83
N HIS A 85 -6.99 10.94 -12.85
CA HIS A 85 -6.38 11.57 -14.00
C HIS A 85 -7.22 12.77 -14.45
N PRO A 86 -6.62 13.91 -14.85
CA PRO A 86 -7.35 15.11 -15.20
C PRO A 86 -8.37 14.93 -16.35
N MET A 87 -8.09 14.00 -17.27
CA MET A 87 -8.93 13.74 -18.44
C MET A 87 -9.89 12.55 -18.23
N PHE A 88 -9.54 11.57 -17.41
CA PHE A 88 -10.27 10.31 -17.30
C PHE A 88 -10.97 10.13 -15.95
N GLY A 89 -10.64 10.95 -14.94
CA GLY A 89 -11.08 10.73 -13.57
C GLY A 89 -10.49 9.43 -13.03
N CYS A 90 -11.30 8.64 -12.36
CA CYS A 90 -10.88 7.34 -11.80
C CYS A 90 -10.99 6.17 -12.80
N ALA A 91 -11.62 6.35 -13.97
CA ALA A 91 -11.68 5.34 -15.02
C ALA A 91 -10.43 5.43 -15.92
N MET A 92 -9.29 5.11 -15.37
CA MET A 92 -8.01 5.27 -16.06
C MET A 92 -7.82 4.17 -17.12
N PRO A 93 -7.43 4.54 -18.37
CA PRO A 93 -7.06 3.54 -19.37
C PRO A 93 -5.73 2.88 -19.03
N LEU A 94 -5.51 1.67 -19.56
CA LEU A 94 -4.31 0.86 -19.30
C LEU A 94 -2.99 1.65 -19.44
N GLN A 95 -2.86 2.49 -20.48
CA GLN A 95 -1.65 3.28 -20.73
C GLN A 95 -1.36 4.31 -19.63
N ALA A 96 -2.42 4.85 -19.00
CA ALA A 96 -2.25 5.79 -17.89
C ALA A 96 -1.89 5.06 -16.58
N ILE A 97 -2.39 3.85 -16.39
CA ILE A 97 -2.00 2.97 -15.27
C ILE A 97 -0.54 2.55 -15.43
N GLU A 98 -0.17 2.10 -16.62
CA GLU A 98 1.21 1.72 -16.96
C GLU A 98 2.18 2.89 -16.73
N GLN A 99 1.81 4.11 -17.13
CA GLN A 99 2.61 5.30 -16.88
C GLN A 99 2.88 5.53 -15.40
N ASP A 100 1.87 5.38 -14.52
CA ASP A 100 2.04 5.54 -13.07
C ASP A 100 3.03 4.51 -12.52
N ILE A 101 2.95 3.25 -12.97
CA ILE A 101 3.85 2.17 -12.55
C ILE A 101 5.28 2.45 -13.03
N GLN A 102 5.45 2.85 -14.28
CA GLN A 102 6.77 3.17 -14.85
C GLN A 102 7.43 4.35 -14.12
N ILE A 103 6.67 5.37 -13.73
CA ILE A 103 7.16 6.48 -12.92
C ILE A 103 7.63 5.97 -11.55
N ALA A 104 6.84 5.13 -10.88
CA ALA A 104 7.22 4.57 -9.58
C ALA A 104 8.50 3.72 -9.68
N MET A 105 8.63 2.89 -10.71
CA MET A 105 9.82 2.08 -10.97
C MET A 105 11.05 2.94 -11.28
N ASP A 106 10.91 3.96 -12.14
CA ASP A 106 12.00 4.88 -12.46
C ASP A 106 12.51 5.63 -11.22
N LEU A 107 11.61 5.93 -10.28
CA LEU A 107 11.94 6.50 -8.98
C LEU A 107 12.63 5.50 -8.01
N GLY A 108 12.77 4.23 -8.37
CA GLY A 108 13.36 3.19 -7.54
C GLY A 108 12.40 2.65 -6.46
N ALA A 109 11.10 2.82 -6.63
CA ALA A 109 10.12 2.22 -5.75
C ALA A 109 9.94 0.72 -6.03
N ASN A 110 9.71 -0.06 -4.97
CA ASN A 110 9.37 -1.48 -5.06
C ASN A 110 7.93 -1.77 -4.60
N ALA A 111 7.19 -0.74 -4.15
CA ALA A 111 5.84 -0.92 -3.64
C ALA A 111 4.90 0.25 -3.98
N ILE A 112 3.61 -0.05 -4.12
CA ILE A 112 2.53 0.95 -4.24
C ILE A 112 1.42 0.59 -3.24
N ARG A 113 0.89 1.63 -2.54
CA ARG A 113 -0.32 1.49 -1.73
C ARG A 113 -1.50 2.08 -2.47
N THR A 114 -2.57 1.29 -2.61
CA THR A 114 -3.82 1.70 -3.27
C THR A 114 -4.65 2.56 -2.33
N SER A 115 -4.32 3.83 -2.21
CA SER A 115 -5.01 4.73 -1.27
C SER A 115 -6.20 5.41 -1.92
N HIS A 116 -7.43 5.33 -1.37
CA HIS A 116 -7.83 4.55 -0.20
C HIS A 116 -9.00 3.65 -0.62
N TYR A 117 -8.78 2.74 -1.52
CA TYR A 117 -9.78 1.83 -2.11
C TYR A 117 -9.09 0.77 -2.98
N PRO A 118 -9.73 -0.38 -3.24
CA PRO A 118 -9.24 -1.35 -4.20
C PRO A 118 -9.06 -0.69 -5.58
N ASN A 119 -7.94 -0.95 -6.23
CA ASN A 119 -7.68 -0.45 -7.58
C ASN A 119 -8.18 -1.43 -8.66
N ASP A 120 -8.15 -0.99 -9.91
CA ASP A 120 -8.53 -1.78 -11.08
C ASP A 120 -7.65 -3.04 -11.18
N GLU A 121 -8.22 -4.18 -11.60
CA GLU A 121 -7.49 -5.45 -11.78
C GLU A 121 -6.32 -5.32 -12.77
N LEU A 122 -6.46 -4.47 -13.80
CA LEU A 122 -5.36 -4.19 -14.74
C LEU A 122 -4.14 -3.57 -14.06
N PHE A 123 -4.35 -2.77 -12.98
CA PHE A 123 -3.24 -2.26 -12.18
C PHE A 123 -2.52 -3.39 -11.45
N LEU A 124 -3.27 -4.32 -10.86
CA LEU A 124 -2.70 -5.47 -10.16
C LEU A 124 -1.99 -6.42 -11.12
N ASP A 125 -2.57 -6.68 -12.30
CA ASP A 125 -1.95 -7.45 -13.37
C ASP A 125 -0.57 -6.88 -13.78
N LEU A 126 -0.50 -5.56 -13.97
CA LEU A 126 0.76 -4.89 -14.29
C LEU A 126 1.76 -4.95 -13.13
N CYS A 127 1.29 -4.82 -11.88
CA CYS A 127 2.17 -4.98 -10.71
C CYS A 127 2.72 -6.41 -10.59
N ASP A 128 1.90 -7.42 -10.90
CA ASP A 128 2.33 -8.81 -10.95
C ASP A 128 3.42 -9.03 -12.01
N GLU A 129 3.27 -8.44 -13.19
CA GLU A 129 4.22 -8.56 -14.31
C GLU A 129 5.52 -7.77 -14.09
N GLN A 130 5.42 -6.63 -13.43
CA GLN A 130 6.56 -5.71 -13.23
C GLN A 130 7.29 -5.92 -11.90
N GLY A 131 6.80 -6.80 -11.02
CA GLY A 131 7.42 -7.06 -9.73
C GLY A 131 7.22 -5.96 -8.70
N ILE A 132 6.12 -5.21 -8.75
CA ILE A 132 5.78 -4.18 -7.77
C ILE A 132 4.90 -4.76 -6.67
N LEU A 133 5.33 -4.64 -5.43
CA LEU A 133 4.53 -5.03 -4.27
C LEU A 133 3.35 -4.09 -4.06
N VAL A 134 2.20 -4.62 -3.66
CA VAL A 134 1.00 -3.83 -3.45
C VAL A 134 0.49 -3.97 -2.01
N TRP A 135 0.35 -2.85 -1.32
CA TRP A 135 -0.53 -2.73 -0.18
C TRP A 135 -1.90 -2.34 -0.70
N GLU A 136 -2.80 -3.30 -0.78
CA GLU A 136 -4.17 -3.03 -1.18
C GLU A 136 -5.07 -2.81 0.03
N GLU A 137 -5.92 -1.77 -0.02
CA GLU A 137 -6.81 -1.47 1.08
C GLU A 137 -8.27 -1.27 0.67
N SER A 138 -9.17 -1.65 1.58
CA SER A 138 -10.59 -1.38 1.43
C SER A 138 -10.88 0.11 1.59
N HIS A 139 -11.97 0.57 0.98
CA HIS A 139 -12.35 1.97 1.06
C HIS A 139 -12.99 2.27 2.43
N ALA A 140 -12.36 3.07 3.22
CA ALA A 140 -12.90 3.82 4.36
C ALA A 140 -11.77 4.70 4.91
N ARG A 141 -11.92 6.00 4.88
CA ARG A 141 -10.87 6.92 5.29
C ARG A 141 -11.37 8.08 6.12
N GLY A 142 -10.62 8.42 7.16
CA GLY A 142 -10.87 9.61 7.98
C GLY A 142 -12.22 9.62 8.67
N LEU A 143 -12.81 8.45 8.89
CA LEU A 143 -14.13 8.32 9.51
C LEU A 143 -14.02 8.50 11.03
N LYS A 144 -14.77 9.44 11.56
CA LYS A 144 -15.00 9.57 13.00
C LYS A 144 -15.99 8.51 13.47
N GLU A 145 -16.04 8.25 14.77
CA GLU A 145 -16.91 7.24 15.36
C GLU A 145 -18.37 7.38 14.90
N TYR A 146 -18.93 8.62 14.90
CA TYR A 146 -20.32 8.82 14.49
C TYR A 146 -20.62 8.47 13.02
N HIS A 147 -19.60 8.52 12.13
CA HIS A 147 -19.75 8.01 10.76
C HIS A 147 -19.80 6.49 10.75
N MET A 148 -18.93 5.84 11.53
CA MET A 148 -18.87 4.38 11.64
C MET A 148 -20.10 3.79 12.34
N GLN A 149 -20.83 4.60 13.14
CA GLN A 149 -22.11 4.24 13.74
C GLN A 149 -23.29 4.26 12.75
N ASN A 150 -23.06 4.65 11.48
CA ASN A 150 -24.10 4.54 10.46
C ASN A 150 -24.54 3.05 10.35
N PRO A 151 -25.86 2.76 10.38
CA PRO A 151 -26.36 1.38 10.39
C PRO A 151 -25.96 0.54 9.19
N TYR A 152 -25.58 1.17 8.07
CA TYR A 152 -25.13 0.47 6.86
C TYR A 152 -23.61 0.28 6.81
N PHE A 153 -22.84 0.96 7.66
CA PHE A 153 -21.38 0.97 7.59
C PHE A 153 -20.78 -0.43 7.70
N GLN A 154 -21.20 -1.20 8.70
CA GLN A 154 -20.65 -2.55 8.90
C GLN A 154 -20.87 -3.44 7.67
N LYS A 155 -22.12 -3.50 7.17
CA LYS A 155 -22.46 -4.32 6.01
C LYS A 155 -21.71 -3.90 4.76
N GLN A 156 -21.62 -2.60 4.48
CA GLN A 156 -20.88 -2.08 3.32
C GLN A 156 -19.38 -2.38 3.43
N SER A 157 -18.79 -2.26 4.61
CA SER A 157 -17.39 -2.59 4.82
C SER A 157 -17.11 -4.07 4.63
N GLU A 158 -17.99 -4.93 5.17
CA GLU A 158 -17.89 -6.39 5.02
C GLU A 158 -17.99 -6.83 3.55
N ASP A 159 -18.93 -6.24 2.80
CA ASP A 159 -19.10 -6.54 1.38
C ASP A 159 -17.86 -6.10 0.58
N CYS A 160 -17.39 -4.88 0.81
CA CYS A 160 -16.20 -4.35 0.13
C CYS A 160 -14.94 -5.20 0.41
N ILE A 161 -14.70 -5.58 1.66
CA ILE A 161 -13.57 -6.46 2.01
C ILE A 161 -13.70 -7.82 1.33
N ARG A 162 -14.90 -8.39 1.31
CA ARG A 162 -15.15 -9.67 0.65
C ARG A 162 -14.89 -9.60 -0.85
N GLU A 163 -15.42 -8.58 -1.52
CA GLU A 163 -15.19 -8.37 -2.95
C GLU A 163 -13.71 -8.19 -3.26
N MET A 164 -13.01 -7.30 -2.54
CA MET A 164 -11.59 -7.07 -2.69
C MET A 164 -10.78 -8.36 -2.57
N VAL A 165 -10.94 -9.10 -1.48
CA VAL A 165 -10.13 -10.30 -1.25
C VAL A 165 -10.50 -11.43 -2.21
N MET A 166 -11.78 -11.62 -2.50
CA MET A 166 -12.21 -12.73 -3.38
C MET A 166 -11.77 -12.53 -4.83
N ASN A 167 -11.75 -11.28 -5.31
CA ASN A 167 -11.30 -10.97 -6.66
C ASN A 167 -9.77 -10.95 -6.76
N HIS A 168 -9.07 -10.42 -5.73
CA HIS A 168 -7.66 -10.06 -5.87
C HIS A 168 -6.68 -11.00 -5.15
N LYS A 169 -7.15 -11.98 -4.36
CA LYS A 169 -6.25 -12.86 -3.58
C LYS A 169 -5.26 -13.70 -4.40
N ASN A 170 -5.48 -13.86 -5.71
CA ASN A 170 -4.60 -14.60 -6.59
C ASN A 170 -3.42 -13.75 -7.11
N HIS A 171 -3.45 -12.43 -6.98
CA HIS A 171 -2.35 -11.55 -7.36
C HIS A 171 -1.16 -11.72 -6.41
N PRO A 172 0.00 -12.20 -6.88
CA PRO A 172 1.19 -12.36 -6.03
C PRO A 172 1.77 -11.02 -5.56
N CYS A 173 1.56 -9.94 -6.29
CA CYS A 173 2.05 -8.61 -5.93
C CYS A 173 1.47 -8.09 -4.60
N ILE A 174 0.25 -8.48 -4.24
CA ILE A 174 -0.36 -8.03 -2.98
C ILE A 174 0.38 -8.68 -1.80
N PHE A 175 1.10 -7.88 -1.02
CA PHE A 175 1.87 -8.35 0.13
C PHE A 175 1.16 -8.11 1.47
N VAL A 176 0.20 -7.18 1.53
CA VAL A 176 -0.54 -6.83 2.75
C VAL A 176 -1.94 -6.31 2.43
N TRP A 177 -2.91 -6.72 3.24
CA TRP A 177 -4.26 -6.18 3.21
C TRP A 177 -4.42 -5.01 4.18
N GLY A 178 -5.02 -3.91 3.71
CA GLY A 178 -5.30 -2.72 4.49
C GLY A 178 -6.78 -2.45 4.72
N ILE A 179 -7.08 -1.79 5.84
CA ILE A 179 -8.43 -1.32 6.18
C ILE A 179 -8.38 0.06 6.85
N LEU A 180 -9.48 0.79 6.83
CA LEU A 180 -9.81 1.89 7.76
C LEU A 180 -8.72 2.96 7.93
N ASN A 181 -8.22 3.54 6.82
CA ASN A 181 -7.23 4.62 6.90
C ASN A 181 -7.72 5.78 7.77
N GLU A 182 -6.94 6.15 8.80
CA GLU A 182 -7.20 7.30 9.69
C GLU A 182 -8.59 7.32 10.35
N CYS A 183 -9.25 6.17 10.47
CA CYS A 183 -10.54 6.08 11.12
C CYS A 183 -10.42 6.11 12.65
N ALA A 184 -11.54 6.01 13.37
CA ALA A 184 -11.61 6.22 14.83
C ALA A 184 -11.02 5.05 15.64
N SER A 185 -9.73 4.74 15.45
CA SER A 185 -9.03 3.66 16.16
C SER A 185 -8.72 3.97 17.63
N GLU A 186 -8.97 5.20 18.06
CA GLU A 186 -8.83 5.66 19.45
C GLU A 186 -10.08 5.43 20.31
N THR A 187 -11.16 4.91 19.74
CA THR A 187 -12.43 4.72 20.45
C THR A 187 -12.79 3.23 20.59
N LEU A 188 -13.58 2.89 21.62
CA LEU A 188 -14.02 1.51 21.82
C LEU A 188 -14.94 1.01 20.71
N TYR A 189 -15.81 1.88 20.17
CA TYR A 189 -16.65 1.52 19.02
C TYR A 189 -15.79 1.30 17.75
N GLY A 190 -14.85 2.20 17.51
CA GLY A 190 -13.89 2.04 16.44
C GLY A 190 -13.16 0.70 16.56
N ARG A 191 -12.61 0.38 17.73
CA ARG A 191 -11.95 -0.89 17.98
C ARG A 191 -12.82 -2.12 17.67
N ASP A 192 -14.12 -2.09 17.97
CA ASP A 192 -15.03 -3.17 17.58
C ASP A 192 -15.12 -3.32 16.06
N CYS A 193 -15.20 -2.20 15.32
CA CYS A 193 -15.20 -2.21 13.85
C CYS A 193 -13.87 -2.76 13.29
N TYR A 194 -12.72 -2.30 13.80
CA TYR A 194 -11.40 -2.82 13.40
C TYR A 194 -11.29 -4.33 13.65
N THR A 195 -11.71 -4.79 14.83
CA THR A 195 -11.66 -6.21 15.21
C THR A 195 -12.46 -7.07 14.24
N LYS A 196 -13.68 -6.65 13.89
CA LYS A 196 -14.55 -7.39 12.96
C LYS A 196 -13.94 -7.46 11.56
N GLN A 197 -13.42 -6.35 11.03
CA GLN A 197 -12.84 -6.30 9.70
C GLN A 197 -11.53 -7.09 9.60
N TYR A 198 -10.64 -7.01 10.61
CA TYR A 198 -9.43 -7.82 10.64
C TYR A 198 -9.72 -9.31 10.73
N ARG A 199 -10.73 -9.69 11.53
CA ARG A 199 -11.18 -11.08 11.61
C ARG A 199 -11.71 -11.57 10.26
N GLN A 200 -12.48 -10.76 9.56
CA GLN A 200 -12.99 -11.11 8.23
C GLN A 200 -11.85 -11.29 7.23
N LEU A 201 -10.84 -10.41 7.23
CA LEU A 201 -9.65 -10.58 6.39
C LEU A 201 -8.94 -11.92 6.69
N GLU A 202 -8.77 -12.28 7.97
CA GLU A 202 -8.16 -13.55 8.37
C GLU A 202 -8.96 -14.77 7.91
N GLU A 203 -10.28 -14.70 7.96
CA GLU A 203 -11.16 -15.76 7.49
C GLU A 203 -11.11 -15.95 5.96
N LEU A 204 -10.91 -14.84 5.20
CA LEU A 204 -10.87 -14.85 3.75
C LEU A 204 -9.49 -15.18 3.18
N ASP A 205 -8.42 -14.70 3.82
CA ASP A 205 -7.04 -14.93 3.39
C ASP A 205 -6.07 -14.93 4.58
N ARG A 206 -5.43 -16.07 4.83
CA ARG A 206 -4.40 -16.26 5.85
C ARG A 206 -2.98 -16.20 5.31
N THR A 207 -2.82 -15.94 4.03
CA THR A 207 -1.51 -15.98 3.37
C THR A 207 -0.80 -14.62 3.38
N ARG A 208 -1.50 -13.57 3.84
CA ARG A 208 -0.99 -12.21 3.90
C ARG A 208 -1.20 -11.58 5.28
N PRO A 209 -0.26 -10.77 5.77
CA PRO A 209 -0.47 -9.95 6.95
C PRO A 209 -1.49 -8.83 6.68
N ARG A 210 -1.91 -8.20 7.76
CA ARG A 210 -2.93 -7.14 7.77
C ARG A 210 -2.40 -5.91 8.47
N THR A 211 -2.89 -4.74 8.05
CA THR A 211 -2.53 -3.46 8.64
C THR A 211 -3.61 -2.40 8.45
N SER A 212 -3.43 -1.26 9.06
CA SER A 212 -4.19 -0.03 8.81
C SER A 212 -3.29 1.17 9.01
N ALA A 213 -3.42 2.18 8.16
CA ALA A 213 -2.69 3.42 8.30
C ALA A 213 -3.35 4.31 9.34
N SER A 214 -2.69 4.54 10.47
CA SER A 214 -3.24 5.31 11.59
C SER A 214 -2.59 6.68 11.72
N ASN A 215 -3.39 7.71 11.99
CA ASN A 215 -2.93 9.03 12.43
C ASN A 215 -3.18 9.28 13.92
N LYS A 216 -3.60 8.24 14.67
CA LYS A 216 -3.84 8.33 16.11
C LYS A 216 -2.59 8.07 16.94
N HIS A 217 -1.58 7.43 16.31
CA HIS A 217 -0.27 7.15 16.87
C HIS A 217 -0.37 6.53 18.28
N LYS A 218 0.18 7.21 19.28
CA LYS A 218 0.22 6.76 20.67
C LYS A 218 -1.18 6.59 21.33
N ASN A 219 -2.23 7.16 20.72
CA ASN A 219 -3.63 7.06 21.18
C ASN A 219 -4.42 5.93 20.51
N ASP A 220 -3.81 5.23 19.53
CA ASP A 220 -4.45 4.12 18.85
C ASP A 220 -4.57 2.90 19.78
N ILE A 221 -5.78 2.44 20.02
CA ILE A 221 -6.05 1.29 20.88
C ILE A 221 -6.26 -0.02 20.12
N CYS A 222 -6.01 -0.01 18.80
CA CYS A 222 -6.20 -1.18 17.92
C CYS A 222 -4.89 -1.89 17.53
N LEU A 223 -3.74 -1.39 17.96
CA LEU A 223 -2.42 -1.84 17.51
C LEU A 223 -2.05 -3.28 17.89
N ASP A 224 -2.79 -3.90 18.80
CA ASP A 224 -2.63 -5.32 19.14
C ASP A 224 -3.21 -6.26 18.09
N ILE A 225 -4.16 -5.80 17.26
CA ILE A 225 -4.93 -6.63 16.33
C ILE A 225 -4.12 -6.95 15.06
N PRO A 226 -3.62 -5.98 14.26
CA PRO A 226 -2.89 -6.25 13.01
C PRO A 226 -1.50 -6.82 13.27
N GLU A 227 -0.95 -7.50 12.27
CA GLU A 227 0.44 -7.99 12.31
C GLU A 227 1.46 -6.89 12.10
N ILE A 228 1.12 -5.85 11.36
CA ILE A 228 2.01 -4.73 11.00
C ILE A 228 1.45 -3.44 11.60
N VAL A 229 2.29 -2.66 12.24
CA VAL A 229 1.97 -1.30 12.71
C VAL A 229 2.30 -0.31 11.61
N SER A 230 1.36 0.58 11.28
CA SER A 230 1.57 1.58 10.23
C SER A 230 1.02 2.94 10.63
N PHE A 231 1.86 3.97 10.52
CA PHE A 231 1.49 5.33 10.89
C PHE A 231 1.67 6.32 9.74
N ASN A 232 0.71 7.24 9.61
CA ASN A 232 0.82 8.43 8.79
C ASN A 232 1.57 9.50 9.57
N LEU A 233 2.77 9.87 9.12
CA LEU A 233 3.65 10.83 9.79
C LEU A 233 4.02 11.95 8.84
N TYR A 234 3.81 13.19 9.25
CA TYR A 234 4.09 14.35 8.42
C TYR A 234 4.97 15.38 9.15
N PRO A 235 6.17 15.00 9.65
CA PRO A 235 7.09 15.98 10.24
C PRO A 235 7.46 17.06 9.21
N GLU A 236 7.76 18.27 9.69
CA GLU A 236 8.09 19.44 8.85
C GLU A 236 6.97 19.88 7.90
N TRP A 237 5.79 19.22 7.93
CA TRP A 237 4.64 19.66 7.13
C TRP A 237 3.43 20.11 7.96
N TYR A 238 2.92 19.26 8.86
CA TYR A 238 1.78 19.58 9.74
C TYR A 238 2.20 19.85 11.19
N SER A 239 3.39 19.39 11.60
CA SER A 239 3.93 19.65 12.93
C SER A 239 4.40 21.09 13.11
N ASP A 240 4.55 21.52 14.35
CA ASP A 240 5.14 22.79 14.69
C ASP A 240 6.60 22.89 14.18
N GLN A 241 7.03 24.11 13.86
CA GLN A 241 8.29 24.40 13.14
C GLN A 241 9.59 23.96 13.87
N ASN A 242 9.48 23.37 15.06
CA ASN A 242 10.62 23.00 15.90
C ASN A 242 10.92 21.50 15.94
N GLU A 243 10.08 20.64 15.34
CA GLU A 243 10.29 19.20 15.31
C GLU A 243 10.91 18.81 13.96
N THR A 244 12.11 18.25 13.97
CA THR A 244 12.73 17.73 12.75
C THR A 244 12.15 16.35 12.38
N ALA A 245 12.30 15.95 11.11
CA ALA A 245 11.91 14.61 10.68
C ALA A 245 12.66 13.53 11.48
N VAL A 246 13.92 13.75 11.79
CA VAL A 246 14.75 12.82 12.59
C VAL A 246 14.17 12.66 13.99
N ASP A 247 13.87 13.77 14.68
CA ASP A 247 13.33 13.74 16.05
C ASP A 247 11.97 13.00 16.07
N CYS A 248 11.08 13.33 15.16
CA CYS A 248 9.76 12.69 15.03
C CYS A 248 9.86 11.17 14.81
N ILE A 249 10.68 10.74 13.86
CA ILE A 249 10.85 9.32 13.55
C ILE A 249 11.52 8.59 14.71
N GLN A 250 12.55 9.15 15.33
CA GLN A 250 13.22 8.55 16.48
C GLN A 250 12.29 8.42 17.70
N ASP A 251 11.51 9.45 18.04
CA ASP A 251 10.54 9.40 19.13
C ASP A 251 9.47 8.33 18.88
N MET A 252 8.98 8.23 17.64
CA MET A 252 8.00 7.22 17.28
C MET A 252 8.58 5.81 17.36
N MET A 253 9.79 5.60 16.84
CA MET A 253 10.48 4.31 16.91
C MET A 253 10.73 3.90 18.36
N GLN A 254 11.21 4.81 19.20
CA GLN A 254 11.44 4.55 20.61
C GLN A 254 10.12 4.15 21.32
N TRP A 255 9.02 4.87 21.02
CA TRP A 255 7.72 4.55 21.59
C TRP A 255 7.26 3.14 21.15
N ILE A 256 7.35 2.82 19.85
CA ILE A 256 6.97 1.51 19.31
C ILE A 256 7.76 0.37 19.98
N ARG A 257 9.06 0.53 20.16
CA ARG A 257 9.93 -0.52 20.75
C ARG A 257 9.76 -0.66 22.26
N ASN A 258 9.35 0.40 22.95
CA ASN A 258 9.05 0.36 24.38
C ASN A 258 7.62 -0.13 24.69
N ASN A 259 6.71 -0.10 23.73
CA ASN A 259 5.34 -0.55 23.94
C ASN A 259 5.24 -2.09 23.83
N PRO A 260 4.76 -2.80 24.88
CA PRO A 260 4.66 -4.27 24.88
C PRO A 260 3.86 -4.85 23.72
N VAL A 261 2.87 -4.08 23.20
CA VAL A 261 1.98 -4.51 22.12
C VAL A 261 2.66 -4.47 20.75
N THR A 262 3.50 -3.46 20.53
CA THR A 262 4.06 -3.17 19.19
C THR A 262 5.54 -3.51 19.04
N ARG A 263 6.28 -3.69 20.14
CA ARG A 263 7.75 -3.82 20.14
C ARG A 263 8.32 -4.90 19.24
N ASN A 264 7.56 -5.98 19.01
CA ASN A 264 7.95 -7.12 18.18
C ASN A 264 7.19 -7.16 16.86
N LYS A 265 6.53 -6.07 16.44
CA LYS A 265 5.83 -5.98 15.17
C LYS A 265 6.65 -5.16 14.16
N PRO A 266 6.55 -5.47 12.85
CA PRO A 266 7.05 -4.60 11.81
C PRO A 266 6.40 -3.22 11.91
N PHE A 267 7.16 -2.19 11.57
CA PHE A 267 6.66 -0.83 11.48
C PHE A 267 6.87 -0.25 10.08
N ILE A 268 5.84 0.34 9.52
CA ILE A 268 5.87 1.05 8.24
C ILE A 268 5.39 2.49 8.46
N VAL A 269 6.08 3.45 7.88
CA VAL A 269 5.55 4.80 7.71
C VAL A 269 4.66 4.80 6.46
N SER A 270 3.34 4.73 6.69
CA SER A 270 2.33 4.55 5.63
C SER A 270 2.06 5.81 4.82
N GLU A 271 2.31 6.98 5.40
CA GLU A 271 2.27 8.24 4.68
C GLU A 271 3.31 9.22 5.24
N ILE A 272 4.09 9.82 4.35
CA ILE A 272 5.03 10.89 4.63
C ILE A 272 5.10 11.82 3.41
N GLY A 273 5.32 13.12 3.58
CA GLY A 273 5.42 14.01 2.42
C GLY A 273 5.17 15.47 2.73
N ALA A 274 5.45 16.28 1.74
CA ALA A 274 5.25 17.74 1.74
C ALA A 274 4.63 18.19 0.41
N GLY A 275 3.90 19.30 0.43
CA GLY A 275 3.25 19.84 -0.77
C GLY A 275 4.15 20.81 -1.53
N ALA A 276 4.08 20.75 -2.87
CA ALA A 276 4.65 21.77 -3.76
C ALA A 276 3.73 22.02 -4.96
N LEU A 277 3.63 23.27 -5.36
CA LEU A 277 2.97 23.66 -6.60
C LEU A 277 3.96 23.50 -7.76
N TYR A 278 3.59 22.74 -8.77
CA TYR A 278 4.42 22.59 -9.97
C TYR A 278 4.80 23.94 -10.58
N GLY A 279 6.11 24.17 -10.76
CA GLY A 279 6.67 25.40 -11.30
C GLY A 279 6.74 26.57 -10.32
N TYR A 280 6.40 26.37 -9.03
CA TYR A 280 6.55 27.43 -8.02
C TYR A 280 7.89 27.31 -7.31
N HIS A 281 8.77 28.30 -7.55
CA HIS A 281 10.13 28.35 -7.03
C HIS A 281 10.36 29.59 -6.18
N THR A 282 11.04 29.45 -5.04
CA THR A 282 11.40 30.59 -4.18
C THR A 282 12.82 30.47 -3.65
N ARG A 283 13.52 31.61 -3.53
CA ARG A 283 14.86 31.65 -2.89
C ARG A 283 14.81 31.37 -1.39
N THR A 284 13.69 31.67 -0.76
CA THR A 284 13.44 31.50 0.68
C THR A 284 12.99 30.09 1.01
N LYS A 285 12.74 29.27 0.01
CA LYS A 285 12.30 27.86 0.16
C LYS A 285 11.06 27.75 1.05
N ASP A 286 10.07 28.60 0.79
CA ASP A 286 8.84 28.65 1.58
C ASP A 286 7.97 27.41 1.31
N LYS A 287 7.10 27.06 2.26
CA LYS A 287 6.08 26.02 2.05
C LYS A 287 5.35 26.23 0.74
N TRP A 288 5.05 25.14 0.04
CA TRP A 288 4.47 25.04 -1.29
C TRP A 288 5.46 25.28 -2.45
N SER A 289 6.71 25.69 -2.21
CA SER A 289 7.72 25.70 -3.27
C SER A 289 8.27 24.29 -3.53
N GLU A 290 8.78 24.05 -4.72
CA GLU A 290 9.41 22.77 -5.06
C GLU A 290 10.71 22.55 -4.25
N GLU A 291 11.44 23.63 -3.94
CA GLU A 291 12.62 23.57 -3.08
C GLU A 291 12.29 23.14 -1.65
N TYR A 292 11.14 23.59 -1.11
CA TYR A 292 10.70 23.14 0.20
C TYR A 292 10.37 21.65 0.21
N GLN A 293 9.66 21.18 -0.82
CA GLN A 293 9.31 19.76 -0.95
C GLN A 293 10.57 18.89 -1.02
N CYS A 294 11.59 19.32 -1.78
CA CYS A 294 12.88 18.63 -1.87
C CYS A 294 13.52 18.44 -0.50
N ILE A 295 13.63 19.52 0.28
CA ILE A 295 14.27 19.49 1.60
C ILE A 295 13.47 18.61 2.57
N ALA A 296 12.16 18.81 2.64
CA ALA A 296 11.32 18.05 3.55
C ALA A 296 11.35 16.54 3.23
N LEU A 297 11.25 16.17 1.95
CA LEU A 297 11.31 14.76 1.54
C LEU A 297 12.70 14.16 1.79
N GLU A 298 13.78 14.87 1.54
CA GLU A 298 15.13 14.39 1.85
C GLU A 298 15.28 14.07 3.33
N HIS A 299 14.89 15.00 4.22
CA HIS A 299 14.95 14.80 5.66
C HIS A 299 14.08 13.63 6.11
N GLN A 300 12.84 13.58 5.63
CA GLN A 300 11.87 12.56 5.98
C GLN A 300 12.31 11.17 5.52
N LEU A 301 12.72 11.01 4.27
CA LEU A 301 13.10 9.71 3.72
C LEU A 301 14.39 9.17 4.35
N ARG A 302 15.41 10.03 4.54
CA ARG A 302 16.63 9.60 5.22
C ARG A 302 16.35 9.17 6.65
N ALA A 303 15.55 9.92 7.41
CA ALA A 303 15.20 9.57 8.79
C ALA A 303 14.53 8.19 8.89
N VAL A 304 13.71 7.80 7.90
CA VAL A 304 13.06 6.49 7.88
C VAL A 304 14.00 5.39 7.38
N LEU A 305 14.65 5.60 6.24
CA LEU A 305 15.42 4.55 5.55
C LEU A 305 16.76 4.23 6.22
N GLU A 306 17.35 5.19 6.95
CA GLU A 306 18.53 4.96 7.78
C GLU A 306 18.21 4.16 9.07
N SER A 307 16.92 4.09 9.44
CA SER A 307 16.50 3.32 10.60
C SER A 307 16.43 1.82 10.28
N ALA A 308 17.24 1.01 10.94
CA ALA A 308 17.15 -0.46 10.87
C ALA A 308 15.89 -1.03 11.55
N GLU A 309 15.12 -0.17 12.22
CA GLU A 309 13.93 -0.54 12.99
C GLU A 309 12.63 -0.32 12.22
N CYS A 310 12.67 0.41 11.08
CA CYS A 310 11.52 0.67 10.21
C CYS A 310 11.60 -0.19 8.97
N CYS A 311 10.50 -0.91 8.65
CA CYS A 311 10.44 -1.78 7.48
C CYS A 311 10.26 -1.02 6.17
N GLY A 312 9.95 0.27 6.22
CA GLY A 312 9.86 1.09 5.01
C GLY A 312 8.89 2.24 5.09
N VAL A 313 8.68 2.85 3.95
CA VAL A 313 7.95 4.10 3.80
C VAL A 313 7.11 4.13 2.53
N PHE A 314 5.94 4.78 2.62
CA PHE A 314 5.16 5.19 1.45
C PHE A 314 5.06 6.71 1.41
N ILE A 315 5.53 7.30 0.33
CA ILE A 315 5.40 8.74 0.09
C ILE A 315 3.94 9.08 -0.23
N TRP A 316 3.38 10.06 0.43
CA TRP A 316 2.13 10.69 0.06
C TRP A 316 2.41 11.91 -0.79
N GLN A 317 2.33 11.83 -2.12
CA GLN A 317 1.82 10.75 -2.95
C GLN A 317 2.53 10.73 -4.32
N LEU A 318 2.19 9.79 -5.20
CA LEU A 318 2.81 9.71 -6.52
C LEU A 318 2.46 10.93 -7.39
N THR A 319 1.18 11.20 -7.57
CA THR A 319 0.66 12.30 -8.44
C THR A 319 -0.15 13.31 -7.64
N ASP A 320 -0.17 14.58 -8.07
CA ASP A 320 -1.16 15.53 -7.59
C ASP A 320 -2.56 15.08 -7.96
N VAL A 321 -3.50 15.19 -7.02
CA VAL A 321 -4.88 14.73 -7.23
C VAL A 321 -5.89 15.77 -6.81
N ARG A 322 -7.07 15.73 -7.44
CA ARG A 322 -8.18 16.58 -7.09
C ARG A 322 -8.73 16.24 -5.70
N ILE A 323 -9.14 17.25 -4.96
CA ILE A 323 -9.72 17.06 -3.61
C ILE A 323 -11.23 17.36 -3.61
N SER A 324 -11.90 16.91 -2.55
CA SER A 324 -13.30 17.21 -2.32
C SER A 324 -13.51 18.70 -1.96
N ARG A 325 -14.72 19.21 -2.23
CA ARG A 325 -15.10 20.62 -2.05
C ARG A 325 -14.86 21.15 -0.63
N GLU A 326 -15.07 20.30 0.37
CA GLU A 326 -14.96 20.66 1.79
C GLU A 326 -13.54 21.03 2.21
N ARG A 327 -12.54 20.71 1.37
CA ARG A 327 -11.12 20.96 1.63
C ARG A 327 -10.52 22.06 0.76
N PHE A 328 -11.30 22.74 -0.10
CA PHE A 328 -10.76 23.72 -1.04
C PHE A 328 -10.04 24.88 -0.37
N GLU A 329 -10.53 25.36 0.77
CA GLU A 329 -9.96 26.51 1.48
C GLU A 329 -8.51 26.30 1.91
N ASN A 330 -8.10 25.06 2.14
CA ASN A 330 -6.77 24.72 2.67
C ASN A 330 -5.84 24.08 1.62
N ARG A 331 -6.24 24.13 0.34
CA ARG A 331 -5.50 23.46 -0.74
C ARG A 331 -5.37 24.36 -1.96
N PRO A 332 -4.17 24.84 -2.28
CA PRO A 332 -3.91 25.61 -3.50
C PRO A 332 -4.38 24.85 -4.73
N ARG A 333 -4.96 25.56 -5.69
CA ARG A 333 -5.51 25.03 -6.95
C ARG A 333 -6.61 23.96 -6.74
N THR A 334 -7.20 23.85 -5.56
CA THR A 334 -8.16 22.77 -5.22
C THR A 334 -7.61 21.35 -5.41
N MET A 335 -6.29 21.21 -5.23
CA MET A 335 -5.55 19.96 -5.42
C MET A 335 -4.82 19.54 -4.14
N ASN A 336 -4.61 18.26 -3.94
CA ASN A 336 -3.58 17.77 -3.04
C ASN A 336 -2.26 17.77 -3.79
N ASN A 337 -1.45 18.80 -3.56
CA ASN A 337 -0.20 19.05 -4.29
C ASN A 337 1.00 18.36 -3.64
N LYS A 338 0.82 17.18 -3.04
CA LYS A 338 1.93 16.40 -2.46
C LYS A 338 2.52 15.36 -3.43
N GLY A 339 2.06 15.34 -4.68
CA GLY A 339 2.63 14.50 -5.72
C GLY A 339 4.12 14.77 -5.94
N ILE A 340 4.87 13.73 -6.28
CA ILE A 340 6.24 13.84 -6.81
C ILE A 340 6.20 14.30 -8.26
N VAL A 341 5.11 13.95 -8.95
CA VAL A 341 4.74 14.51 -10.23
C VAL A 341 3.41 15.27 -10.08
N ASP A 342 3.12 16.18 -10.99
CA ASP A 342 1.84 16.86 -11.02
C ASP A 342 0.70 15.96 -11.56
N GLU A 343 -0.51 16.51 -11.68
CA GLU A 343 -1.68 15.79 -12.18
C GLU A 343 -1.56 15.28 -13.63
N TYR A 344 -0.63 15.86 -14.40
CA TYR A 344 -0.30 15.44 -15.78
C TYR A 344 0.95 14.57 -15.85
N ARG A 345 1.45 14.07 -14.71
CA ARG A 345 2.65 13.24 -14.59
C ARG A 345 3.95 13.94 -14.96
N ARG A 346 3.99 15.30 -14.90
CA ARG A 346 5.20 16.09 -15.09
C ARG A 346 6.03 16.09 -13.80
N PRO A 347 7.34 15.73 -13.85
CA PRO A 347 8.20 15.68 -12.67
C PRO A 347 8.33 17.05 -11.98
N LYS A 348 8.27 17.07 -10.64
CA LYS A 348 8.70 18.20 -9.82
C LYS A 348 10.18 18.06 -9.47
N MET A 349 10.82 19.11 -8.91
CA MET A 349 12.23 19.04 -8.48
C MET A 349 12.53 17.88 -7.54
N SER A 350 11.57 17.51 -6.70
CA SER A 350 11.70 16.40 -5.75
C SER A 350 11.86 15.03 -6.41
N TYR A 351 11.55 14.91 -7.70
CA TYR A 351 11.68 13.65 -8.45
C TYR A 351 13.10 13.07 -8.38
N GLU A 352 14.10 13.87 -8.73
CA GLU A 352 15.49 13.41 -8.73
C GLU A 352 15.99 13.08 -7.33
N ILE A 353 15.61 13.87 -6.32
CA ILE A 353 16.00 13.62 -4.92
C ILE A 353 15.42 12.29 -4.42
N VAL A 354 14.15 12.04 -4.70
CA VAL A 354 13.49 10.78 -4.31
C VAL A 354 14.15 9.60 -5.03
N LYS A 355 14.42 9.73 -6.33
CA LYS A 355 15.11 8.72 -7.13
C LYS A 355 16.50 8.40 -6.56
N ASP A 356 17.30 9.41 -6.30
CA ASP A 356 18.63 9.24 -5.72
C ASP A 356 18.58 8.52 -4.36
N ILE A 357 17.63 8.90 -3.51
CA ILE A 357 17.47 8.27 -2.21
C ILE A 357 17.00 6.82 -2.36
N PHE A 358 15.90 6.56 -3.06
CA PHE A 358 15.35 5.21 -3.19
C PHE A 358 16.34 4.23 -3.83
N THR A 359 17.11 4.67 -4.83
CA THR A 359 18.11 3.84 -5.49
C THR A 359 19.38 3.62 -4.66
N SER A 360 19.61 4.44 -3.61
CA SER A 360 20.76 4.30 -2.72
C SER A 360 20.56 3.26 -1.59
N TYR A 361 19.35 2.73 -1.43
CA TYR A 361 19.04 1.69 -0.43
C TYR A 361 18.60 0.41 -1.10
N ASP A 362 19.14 -0.72 -0.61
CA ASP A 362 18.73 -2.05 -1.05
C ASP A 362 17.28 -2.37 -0.68
N ASP A 363 16.63 -3.21 -1.49
CA ASP A 363 15.26 -3.68 -1.27
C ASP A 363 15.14 -4.69 -0.12
N TYR A 364 16.27 -5.20 0.36
CA TYR A 364 16.33 -6.15 1.47
C TYR A 364 17.26 -5.67 2.56
N PHE A 365 16.92 -6.06 3.79
CA PHE A 365 17.83 -5.84 4.90
C PHE A 365 18.95 -6.88 4.92
N GLU A 366 20.18 -6.45 5.17
CA GLU A 366 21.26 -7.35 5.51
C GLU A 366 21.06 -7.85 6.95
N THR A 367 20.43 -9.01 7.11
CA THR A 367 20.24 -9.64 8.41
C THR A 367 20.65 -11.10 8.34
N ASN A 368 21.37 -11.54 9.35
CA ASN A 368 21.54 -12.96 9.67
C ASN A 368 20.37 -13.34 10.60
N LEU A 369 19.17 -13.59 10.02
CA LEU A 369 18.02 -14.15 10.75
C LEU A 369 18.22 -15.63 11.06
#